data_ab828097e94bb73552192607d332e311
#
_entry.id   ab828097e94bb73552192607d332e311
#
_cell.length_a   1.000
_cell.length_b   1.000
_cell.length_c   1.000
_cell.angle_alpha   90.00
_cell.angle_beta   90.00
_cell.angle_gamma   90.00
#
_symmetry.space_group_name_H-M   'P 1'
#
loop_
_entity.id
_entity.type
_entity.pdbx_description
1 polymer ?
#
loop_
_entity_poly.entity_id
_entity_poly.type
_entity_poly.pdbx_seq_one_letter_code
_entity_poly.pdbx_strand_id
1 'polypeptide(L)'
;MKMELLGYNQLIHQFSLTTLEQPLQCFLGPRSTLTRESKPEGIDVHFPERYRTDGTWQEHLLFAIRHEGVNLEVLRALFKKVSPEEMASLVSVTPHSVYTRRLWFLYEFLTGSELPVKPLKTGNYGYVLPPDEYFCVDRPHSWNARRQRLVCNLPGNAAFCPVVRLTPCIKAYLEKKLASKVTEAIASYPIELIYRASDFLYLKETKSSYAIERQTPSQKRTAAFMNILREAGRSNLSKDLLVRLQNAIVDERYAERDYREDQVYVGQTLAPGRELVHFIGLKPEDLPLFMDAYLETAGKLLASSCDAVISAAVLSFAFVFIHPFDDGNGRLHRYLMHHILNAKGFSPENVIFPISALLYKNARLYDGMLENFSRRLLPLVEYNLASDGSMSVKNDTVDFYRHIDFTQIVEAFFRAVEQTLKTELLPENWTISCDGKRHVSALGRLWTCLTRRSRSSSSSSSRTRADILYIRA
;
A
#
# COMPACT_ATOMS: atom_id res chain seq x y z
N MET A 1 33.62 18.53 -3.63
CA MET A 1 33.43 17.99 -4.99
C MET A 1 31.94 17.77 -5.19
N LYS A 2 31.36 18.29 -6.27
CA LYS A 2 29.94 18.01 -6.61
C LYS A 2 29.86 16.52 -7.00
N MET A 3 29.11 15.72 -6.27
CA MET A 3 28.91 14.30 -6.62
C MET A 3 28.14 14.23 -7.93
N GLU A 4 28.59 13.41 -8.86
CA GLU A 4 27.96 13.20 -10.16
C GLU A 4 26.81 12.21 -10.00
N LEU A 5 25.60 12.62 -10.41
CA LEU A 5 24.42 11.79 -10.37
C LEU A 5 24.49 10.66 -11.43
N LEU A 6 23.93 9.51 -11.11
CA LEU A 6 23.78 8.38 -12.03
C LEU A 6 22.32 7.95 -12.12
N GLY A 7 21.99 7.23 -13.20
CA GLY A 7 20.75 6.52 -13.38
C GLY A 7 19.52 7.40 -13.34
N TYR A 8 18.47 6.96 -12.59
CA TYR A 8 17.18 7.67 -12.54
C TYR A 8 17.31 9.09 -12.01
N ASN A 9 18.14 9.35 -11.01
CA ASN A 9 18.30 10.70 -10.47
C ASN A 9 18.92 11.66 -11.49
N GLN A 10 19.86 11.21 -12.29
CA GLN A 10 20.40 12.03 -13.39
C GLN A 10 19.31 12.28 -14.45
N LEU A 11 18.49 11.29 -14.79
CA LEU A 11 17.38 11.46 -15.74
C LEU A 11 16.32 12.44 -15.21
N ILE A 12 15.94 12.34 -13.92
CA ILE A 12 15.03 13.28 -13.29
C ILE A 12 15.55 14.70 -13.42
N HIS A 13 16.82 14.91 -13.10
CA HIS A 13 17.46 16.23 -13.20
C HIS A 13 17.55 16.73 -14.65
N GLN A 14 18.01 15.88 -15.58
CA GLN A 14 18.27 16.25 -16.98
C GLN A 14 16.97 16.62 -17.74
N PHE A 15 15.89 15.89 -17.49
CA PHE A 15 14.59 16.10 -18.15
C PHE A 15 13.61 16.94 -17.31
N SER A 16 14.04 17.41 -16.13
CA SER A 16 13.18 18.13 -15.17
C SER A 16 11.87 17.36 -14.92
N LEU A 17 12.00 16.06 -14.62
CA LEU A 17 10.85 15.19 -14.39
C LEU A 17 10.22 15.50 -13.04
N THR A 18 8.90 15.63 -13.02
CA THR A 18 8.13 15.74 -11.78
C THR A 18 7.78 14.34 -11.31
N THR A 19 8.44 13.87 -10.24
CA THR A 19 8.27 12.55 -9.63
C THR A 19 8.31 12.67 -8.12
N LEU A 20 7.79 11.67 -7.42
CA LEU A 20 7.99 11.56 -5.98
C LEU A 20 9.50 11.50 -5.66
N GLU A 21 9.87 11.94 -4.47
CA GLU A 21 11.25 11.78 -4.00
C GLU A 21 11.65 10.30 -4.02
N GLN A 22 12.77 10.01 -4.69
CA GLN A 22 13.21 8.63 -4.87
C GLN A 22 14.01 8.15 -3.65
N PRO A 23 13.63 7.00 -3.05
CA PRO A 23 14.31 6.49 -1.87
C PRO A 23 15.71 5.92 -2.19
N LEU A 24 16.01 5.65 -3.45
CA LEU A 24 17.31 5.18 -3.90
C LEU A 24 17.98 6.27 -4.74
N GLN A 25 19.16 6.73 -4.30
CA GLN A 25 19.95 7.71 -5.03
C GLN A 25 21.33 7.14 -5.40
N CYS A 26 21.69 7.23 -6.68
CA CYS A 26 22.94 6.70 -7.21
C CYS A 26 23.90 7.82 -7.61
N PHE A 27 25.13 7.69 -7.16
CA PHE A 27 26.22 8.66 -7.39
C PHE A 27 27.47 7.97 -7.91
N LEU A 28 28.25 8.69 -8.71
CA LEU A 28 29.62 8.30 -9.00
C LEU A 28 30.50 8.75 -7.84
N GLY A 29 31.22 7.82 -7.24
CA GLY A 29 32.07 8.06 -6.09
C GLY A 29 33.54 7.81 -6.37
N PRO A 30 34.45 8.41 -5.58
CA PRO A 30 35.90 8.30 -5.77
C PRO A 30 36.47 6.94 -5.32
N ARG A 31 35.67 6.10 -4.64
CA ARG A 31 36.11 4.79 -4.11
C ARG A 31 36.18 3.74 -5.21
N SER A 32 37.08 2.77 -5.09
CA SER A 32 37.20 1.64 -6.02
C SER A 32 36.10 0.58 -5.86
N THR A 33 35.37 0.61 -4.73
CA THR A 33 34.30 -0.34 -4.39
C THR A 33 32.96 0.38 -4.25
N LEU A 34 31.89 -0.32 -4.55
CA LEU A 34 30.52 0.13 -4.33
C LEU A 34 30.25 0.26 -2.83
N THR A 35 29.70 1.39 -2.40
CA THR A 35 29.32 1.65 -1.01
C THR A 35 27.86 2.07 -0.93
N ARG A 36 27.21 1.72 0.17
CA ARG A 36 25.82 2.09 0.46
C ARG A 36 25.78 2.82 1.79
N GLU A 37 25.07 3.94 1.81
CA GLU A 37 24.85 4.76 2.98
C GLU A 37 23.34 4.88 3.23
N SER A 38 22.88 4.36 4.38
CA SER A 38 21.47 4.49 4.76
C SER A 38 21.22 5.86 5.35
N LYS A 39 20.17 6.53 4.88
CA LYS A 39 19.68 7.82 5.38
C LYS A 39 18.25 7.67 5.89
N PRO A 40 17.75 8.61 6.69
CA PRO A 40 16.34 8.57 7.15
C PRO A 40 15.34 8.50 6.00
N GLU A 41 15.68 9.13 4.86
CA GLU A 41 14.80 9.28 3.69
C GLU A 41 15.05 8.24 2.60
N GLY A 42 16.13 7.43 2.70
CA GLY A 42 16.46 6.45 1.67
C GLY A 42 17.88 5.88 1.77
N ILE A 43 18.40 5.48 0.64
CA ILE A 43 19.74 4.87 0.51
C ILE A 43 20.53 5.58 -0.59
N ASP A 44 21.68 6.09 -0.25
CA ASP A 44 22.67 6.57 -1.22
C ASP A 44 23.59 5.42 -1.61
N VAL A 45 23.78 5.21 -2.91
CA VAL A 45 24.67 4.21 -3.45
C VAL A 45 25.77 4.89 -4.27
N HIS A 46 27.01 4.72 -3.84
CA HIS A 46 28.17 5.28 -4.52
C HIS A 46 28.85 4.21 -5.37
N PHE A 47 28.79 4.41 -6.67
CA PHE A 47 29.39 3.53 -7.65
C PHE A 47 30.82 3.93 -7.94
N PRO A 48 31.76 2.98 -8.12
CA PRO A 48 33.13 3.25 -8.53
C PRO A 48 33.22 3.91 -9.91
N GLU A 49 34.36 4.57 -10.17
CA GLU A 49 34.65 5.30 -11.43
C GLU A 49 34.42 4.45 -12.70
N ARG A 50 34.63 3.13 -12.64
CA ARG A 50 34.37 2.23 -13.77
C ARG A 50 32.92 2.17 -14.24
N TYR A 51 31.99 2.73 -13.47
CA TYR A 51 30.56 2.87 -13.82
C TYR A 51 30.22 4.23 -14.43
N ARG A 52 31.21 5.06 -14.71
CA ARG A 52 31.00 6.33 -15.40
C ARG A 52 30.33 6.08 -16.74
N THR A 53 29.28 6.83 -17.00
CA THR A 53 28.54 6.84 -18.28
C THR A 53 29.15 7.87 -19.23
N ASP A 54 28.80 7.85 -20.50
CA ASP A 54 29.17 8.88 -21.46
C ASP A 54 28.37 10.21 -21.28
N GLY A 55 27.46 10.24 -20.30
CA GLY A 55 26.62 11.37 -19.98
C GLY A 55 25.34 11.47 -20.83
N THR A 56 25.10 10.54 -21.76
CA THR A 56 23.86 10.49 -22.53
C THR A 56 22.71 9.95 -21.68
N TRP A 57 21.49 10.37 -21.95
CA TRP A 57 20.31 9.85 -21.26
C TRP A 57 20.11 8.35 -21.48
N GLN A 58 20.50 7.84 -22.63
CA GLN A 58 20.43 6.42 -22.97
C GLN A 58 21.31 5.59 -22.04
N GLU A 59 22.54 6.02 -21.80
CA GLU A 59 23.47 5.34 -20.88
C GLU A 59 22.95 5.40 -19.43
N HIS A 60 22.44 6.54 -18.99
CA HIS A 60 21.81 6.65 -17.66
C HIS A 60 20.57 5.77 -17.53
N LEU A 61 19.74 5.63 -18.59
CA LEU A 61 18.57 4.76 -18.57
C LEU A 61 18.98 3.27 -18.53
N LEU A 62 19.98 2.88 -19.30
CA LEU A 62 20.53 1.52 -19.27
C LEU A 62 21.22 1.21 -17.93
N PHE A 63 21.90 2.18 -17.35
CA PHE A 63 22.44 2.08 -15.99
C PHE A 63 21.33 1.85 -14.98
N ALA A 64 20.29 2.70 -15.00
CA ALA A 64 19.16 2.64 -14.08
C ALA A 64 18.45 1.29 -14.12
N ILE A 65 18.03 0.82 -15.29
CA ILE A 65 17.31 -0.46 -15.41
C ILE A 65 18.17 -1.67 -14.99
N ARG A 66 19.50 -1.57 -15.09
CA ARG A 66 20.45 -2.61 -14.73
C ARG A 66 20.79 -2.62 -13.24
N HIS A 67 20.99 -1.46 -12.63
CA HIS A 67 21.57 -1.31 -11.30
C HIS A 67 20.58 -0.80 -10.24
N GLU A 68 19.58 -0.04 -10.65
CA GLU A 68 18.52 0.44 -9.77
C GLU A 68 17.22 -0.37 -9.94
N GLY A 69 17.09 -1.10 -11.07
CA GLY A 69 15.93 -1.93 -11.39
C GLY A 69 14.76 -1.16 -12.01
N VAL A 70 13.57 -1.76 -11.97
CA VAL A 70 12.36 -1.17 -12.59
C VAL A 70 11.75 -0.13 -11.64
N ASN A 71 11.59 1.09 -12.15
CA ASN A 71 10.88 2.18 -11.50
C ASN A 71 9.83 2.72 -12.49
N LEU A 72 8.59 2.26 -12.35
CA LEU A 72 7.53 2.56 -13.31
C LEU A 72 7.13 4.04 -13.29
N GLU A 73 7.21 4.72 -12.15
CA GLU A 73 6.90 6.14 -12.01
C GLU A 73 7.88 7.00 -12.82
N VAL A 74 9.18 6.84 -12.58
CA VAL A 74 10.21 7.61 -13.29
C VAL A 74 10.22 7.28 -14.78
N LEU A 75 10.06 5.98 -15.13
CA LEU A 75 9.98 5.55 -16.54
C LEU A 75 8.78 6.18 -17.25
N ARG A 76 7.60 6.24 -16.61
CA ARG A 76 6.42 6.89 -17.18
C ARG A 76 6.65 8.39 -17.41
N ALA A 77 7.22 9.08 -16.42
CA ALA A 77 7.54 10.50 -16.55
C ALA A 77 8.55 10.76 -17.69
N LEU A 78 9.59 9.92 -17.79
CA LEU A 78 10.60 10.01 -18.84
C LEU A 78 10.00 9.73 -20.24
N PHE A 79 9.19 8.69 -20.38
CA PHE A 79 8.61 8.28 -21.66
C PHE A 79 7.57 9.26 -22.22
N LYS A 80 7.06 10.18 -21.41
CA LYS A 80 6.31 11.35 -21.86
C LYS A 80 7.19 12.41 -22.55
N LYS A 81 8.51 12.36 -22.36
CA LYS A 81 9.49 13.33 -22.90
C LYS A 81 10.33 12.76 -24.03
N VAL A 82 10.42 11.43 -24.15
CA VAL A 82 11.22 10.73 -25.15
C VAL A 82 10.29 10.21 -26.27
N SER A 83 10.64 10.51 -27.51
CA SER A 83 9.86 10.07 -28.67
C SER A 83 9.98 8.56 -28.93
N PRO A 84 9.00 7.95 -29.65
CA PRO A 84 9.11 6.54 -30.05
C PRO A 84 10.35 6.26 -30.90
N GLU A 85 10.79 7.19 -31.75
CA GLU A 85 11.95 7.06 -32.63
C GLU A 85 13.26 7.03 -31.82
N GLU A 86 13.40 7.92 -30.83
CA GLU A 86 14.56 7.95 -29.93
C GLU A 86 14.65 6.66 -29.11
N MET A 87 13.51 6.20 -28.61
CA MET A 87 13.47 4.94 -27.85
C MET A 87 13.73 3.72 -28.73
N ALA A 88 13.21 3.71 -29.97
CA ALA A 88 13.48 2.66 -30.95
C ALA A 88 14.97 2.61 -31.32
N SER A 89 15.63 3.76 -31.44
CA SER A 89 17.07 3.86 -31.66
C SER A 89 17.85 3.18 -30.54
N LEU A 90 17.55 3.50 -29.27
CA LEU A 90 18.17 2.84 -28.12
C LEU A 90 17.97 1.32 -28.14
N VAL A 91 16.73 0.87 -28.41
CA VAL A 91 16.40 -0.57 -28.47
C VAL A 91 17.17 -1.27 -29.58
N SER A 92 17.37 -0.62 -30.72
CA SER A 92 18.04 -1.21 -31.90
C SER A 92 19.53 -1.46 -31.72
N VAL A 93 20.19 -0.79 -30.77
CA VAL A 93 21.62 -1.01 -30.47
C VAL A 93 21.87 -2.40 -29.86
N THR A 94 21.03 -2.85 -28.93
CA THR A 94 21.18 -4.15 -28.26
C THR A 94 19.83 -4.86 -28.08
N PRO A 95 19.13 -5.23 -29.17
CA PRO A 95 17.72 -5.67 -29.10
C PRO A 95 17.52 -7.00 -28.35
N HIS A 96 18.58 -7.80 -28.21
CA HIS A 96 18.55 -9.09 -27.50
C HIS A 96 18.87 -8.98 -26.00
N SER A 97 19.39 -7.84 -25.53
CA SER A 97 19.64 -7.61 -24.11
C SER A 97 18.32 -7.64 -23.33
N VAL A 98 18.28 -8.34 -22.20
CA VAL A 98 17.08 -8.40 -21.36
C VAL A 98 16.67 -7.02 -20.83
N TYR A 99 17.64 -6.15 -20.55
CA TYR A 99 17.41 -4.79 -20.09
C TYR A 99 16.76 -3.92 -21.16
N THR A 100 17.26 -3.99 -22.39
CA THR A 100 16.73 -3.27 -23.53
C THR A 100 15.32 -3.76 -23.88
N ARG A 101 15.10 -5.09 -23.83
CA ARG A 101 13.77 -5.68 -24.06
C ARG A 101 12.77 -5.24 -22.99
N ARG A 102 13.19 -5.11 -21.72
CA ARG A 102 12.37 -4.55 -20.63
C ARG A 102 11.98 -3.11 -20.89
N LEU A 103 12.96 -2.28 -21.29
CA LEU A 103 12.69 -0.87 -21.63
C LEU A 103 11.74 -0.76 -22.82
N TRP A 104 11.92 -1.58 -23.87
CA TRP A 104 11.00 -1.65 -25.00
C TRP A 104 9.57 -1.99 -24.56
N PHE A 105 9.42 -3.08 -23.80
CA PHE A 105 8.11 -3.48 -23.29
C PHE A 105 7.48 -2.40 -22.39
N LEU A 106 8.25 -1.85 -21.45
CA LEU A 106 7.75 -0.85 -20.50
C LEU A 106 7.37 0.46 -21.21
N TYR A 107 8.08 0.84 -22.27
CA TYR A 107 7.67 1.98 -23.06
C TYR A 107 6.28 1.77 -23.67
N GLU A 108 6.07 0.66 -24.39
CA GLU A 108 4.77 0.34 -24.99
C GLU A 108 3.67 0.18 -23.94
N PHE A 109 3.98 -0.44 -22.81
CA PHE A 109 3.05 -0.63 -21.70
C PHE A 109 2.61 0.69 -21.05
N LEU A 110 3.55 1.59 -20.78
CA LEU A 110 3.27 2.83 -20.04
C LEU A 110 2.70 3.95 -20.93
N THR A 111 3.05 3.96 -22.22
CA THR A 111 2.60 5.01 -23.16
C THR A 111 1.40 4.57 -24.01
N GLY A 112 1.18 3.27 -24.16
CA GLY A 112 0.22 2.72 -25.13
C GLY A 112 0.67 2.81 -26.58
N SER A 113 1.89 3.30 -26.86
CA SER A 113 2.43 3.52 -28.21
C SER A 113 3.42 2.42 -28.58
N GLU A 114 3.17 1.73 -29.68
CA GLU A 114 4.06 0.69 -30.19
C GLU A 114 5.33 1.31 -30.79
N LEU A 115 6.51 0.77 -30.43
CA LEU A 115 7.77 1.22 -31.03
C LEU A 115 7.95 0.67 -32.46
N PRO A 116 8.54 1.44 -33.38
CA PRO A 116 8.86 1.01 -34.74
C PRO A 116 10.06 0.04 -34.77
N VAL A 117 10.00 -1.00 -33.95
CA VAL A 117 11.01 -2.05 -33.82
C VAL A 117 10.42 -3.39 -34.26
N LYS A 118 11.17 -4.14 -35.09
CA LYS A 118 10.71 -5.46 -35.57
C LYS A 118 10.67 -6.45 -34.41
N PRO A 119 9.61 -7.29 -34.30
CA PRO A 119 9.51 -8.34 -33.30
C PRO A 119 10.71 -9.30 -33.31
N LEU A 120 11.17 -9.70 -32.14
CA LEU A 120 12.24 -10.69 -31.99
C LEU A 120 11.74 -12.08 -32.40
N LYS A 121 12.42 -12.70 -33.38
CA LYS A 121 12.08 -14.05 -33.86
C LYS A 121 12.65 -15.16 -32.98
N THR A 122 13.81 -14.94 -32.35
CA THR A 122 14.57 -15.93 -31.58
C THR A 122 14.96 -15.40 -30.20
N GLY A 123 15.42 -16.28 -29.31
CA GLY A 123 15.87 -15.98 -27.95
C GLY A 123 14.93 -16.52 -26.88
N ASN A 124 15.45 -16.70 -25.66
CA ASN A 124 14.67 -17.15 -24.51
C ASN A 124 13.77 -16.02 -23.97
N TYR A 125 12.63 -16.39 -23.39
CA TYR A 125 11.78 -15.45 -22.66
C TYR A 125 12.45 -15.03 -21.35
N GLY A 126 12.58 -13.72 -21.14
CA GLY A 126 12.89 -13.12 -19.84
C GLY A 126 11.62 -12.71 -19.10
N TYR A 127 11.76 -12.10 -17.93
CA TYR A 127 10.66 -11.50 -17.20
C TYR A 127 10.72 -9.97 -17.26
N VAL A 128 9.55 -9.32 -17.25
CA VAL A 128 9.47 -7.86 -17.09
C VAL A 128 9.98 -7.47 -15.69
N LEU A 129 9.44 -8.10 -14.65
CA LEU A 129 9.98 -8.01 -13.29
C LEU A 129 10.72 -9.32 -12.96
N PRO A 130 12.02 -9.28 -12.57
CA PRO A 130 12.69 -10.45 -12.03
C PRO A 130 11.97 -10.99 -10.79
N PRO A 131 11.50 -12.26 -10.78
CA PRO A 131 10.70 -12.79 -9.68
C PRO A 131 11.44 -12.91 -8.35
N ASP A 132 12.76 -12.96 -8.37
CA ASP A 132 13.64 -12.96 -7.20
C ASP A 132 13.90 -11.57 -6.60
N GLU A 133 13.57 -10.50 -7.35
CA GLU A 133 13.77 -9.11 -6.94
C GLU A 133 12.45 -8.38 -6.68
N TYR A 134 11.34 -8.82 -7.28
CA TYR A 134 10.06 -8.10 -7.22
C TYR A 134 8.89 -9.02 -6.89
N PHE A 135 7.93 -8.47 -6.18
CA PHE A 135 6.60 -9.03 -6.08
C PHE A 135 5.92 -8.97 -7.44
N CYS A 136 5.51 -10.11 -7.95
CA CYS A 136 4.91 -10.26 -9.26
C CYS A 136 3.90 -11.40 -9.27
N VAL A 137 3.02 -11.44 -10.28
CA VAL A 137 2.04 -12.51 -10.42
C VAL A 137 2.67 -13.77 -11.02
N ASP A 138 2.05 -14.91 -10.68
CA ASP A 138 2.45 -16.24 -11.14
C ASP A 138 2.07 -16.52 -12.62
N ARG A 139 2.46 -17.68 -13.11
CA ARG A 139 2.27 -18.08 -14.52
C ARG A 139 0.81 -18.04 -15.00
N PRO A 140 -0.21 -18.52 -14.28
CA PRO A 140 -1.59 -18.43 -14.73
C PRO A 140 -2.08 -17.00 -14.97
N HIS A 141 -1.51 -16.03 -14.24
CA HIS A 141 -1.91 -14.62 -14.27
C HIS A 141 -0.95 -13.72 -15.06
N SER A 142 0.10 -14.31 -15.66
CA SER A 142 1.07 -13.65 -16.53
C SER A 142 0.84 -14.04 -18.00
N TRP A 143 1.36 -13.23 -18.92
CA TRP A 143 1.24 -13.47 -20.35
C TRP A 143 2.55 -13.22 -21.09
N ASN A 144 2.68 -13.79 -22.31
CA ASN A 144 3.88 -13.67 -23.11
C ASN A 144 3.80 -12.46 -24.05
N ALA A 145 4.62 -11.43 -23.79
CA ALA A 145 4.88 -10.33 -24.71
C ALA A 145 5.80 -10.84 -25.85
N ARG A 146 5.17 -11.32 -26.94
CA ARG A 146 5.85 -12.05 -28.02
C ARG A 146 6.85 -11.18 -28.76
N ARG A 147 6.52 -9.88 -28.98
CA ARG A 147 7.41 -8.92 -29.68
C ARG A 147 8.77 -8.79 -29.01
N GLN A 148 8.77 -8.64 -27.68
CA GLN A 148 9.98 -8.43 -26.85
C GLN A 148 10.51 -9.73 -26.26
N ARG A 149 9.80 -10.85 -26.43
CA ARG A 149 10.11 -12.16 -25.80
C ARG A 149 10.28 -12.03 -24.29
N LEU A 150 9.30 -11.42 -23.64
CA LEU A 150 9.21 -11.28 -22.20
C LEU A 150 7.93 -11.93 -21.68
N VAL A 151 7.97 -12.38 -20.44
CA VAL A 151 6.79 -12.72 -19.66
C VAL A 151 6.39 -11.47 -18.90
N CYS A 152 5.21 -10.94 -19.20
CA CYS A 152 4.61 -9.87 -18.42
C CYS A 152 3.99 -10.45 -17.15
N ASN A 153 4.67 -10.26 -16.06
CA ASN A 153 4.29 -10.69 -14.72
C ASN A 153 3.98 -9.52 -13.78
N LEU A 154 3.65 -8.37 -14.37
CA LEU A 154 3.26 -7.17 -13.62
C LEU A 154 1.98 -7.44 -12.81
N PRO A 155 1.90 -6.99 -11.55
CA PRO A 155 0.72 -7.19 -10.70
C PRO A 155 -0.52 -6.43 -11.17
N GLY A 156 -0.35 -5.30 -11.86
CA GLY A 156 -1.42 -4.44 -12.35
C GLY A 156 -1.37 -4.17 -13.84
N ASN A 157 -2.06 -3.10 -14.26
CA ASN A 157 -2.10 -2.57 -15.62
C ASN A 157 -1.45 -1.17 -15.68
N ALA A 158 -1.44 -0.53 -16.86
CA ALA A 158 -0.78 0.77 -17.06
C ALA A 158 -1.44 1.92 -16.28
N ALA A 159 -2.72 1.79 -15.90
CA ALA A 159 -3.42 2.78 -15.11
C ALA A 159 -3.17 2.63 -13.60
N PHE A 160 -2.99 1.39 -13.11
CA PHE A 160 -2.59 1.12 -11.74
C PHE A 160 -1.73 -0.16 -11.68
N CYS A 161 -0.45 0.00 -11.38
CA CYS A 161 0.49 -1.10 -11.22
C CYS A 161 1.38 -0.84 -10.00
N PRO A 162 1.07 -1.42 -8.83
CA PRO A 162 1.89 -1.26 -7.63
C PRO A 162 3.25 -1.93 -7.80
N VAL A 163 4.25 -1.37 -7.15
CA VAL A 163 5.61 -1.91 -7.15
C VAL A 163 5.99 -2.32 -5.72
N VAL A 164 6.57 -3.51 -5.56
CA VAL A 164 7.18 -3.96 -4.31
C VAL A 164 8.48 -4.67 -4.65
N ARG A 165 9.59 -4.20 -4.08
CA ARG A 165 10.90 -4.85 -4.17
C ARG A 165 11.04 -5.89 -3.07
N LEU A 166 11.49 -7.08 -3.41
CA LEU A 166 11.77 -8.14 -2.45
C LEU A 166 13.11 -7.86 -1.74
N THR A 167 13.09 -6.93 -0.79
CA THR A 167 14.26 -6.61 0.03
C THR A 167 14.67 -7.80 0.90
N PRO A 168 15.90 -7.83 1.44
CA PRO A 168 16.31 -8.86 2.40
C PRO A 168 15.34 -8.96 3.60
N CYS A 169 14.76 -7.84 4.03
CA CYS A 169 13.76 -7.80 5.10
C CYS A 169 12.48 -8.56 4.70
N ILE A 170 11.92 -8.26 3.53
CA ILE A 170 10.70 -8.93 3.02
C ILE A 170 10.98 -10.41 2.79
N LYS A 171 12.11 -10.78 2.16
CA LYS A 171 12.49 -12.19 1.96
C LYS A 171 12.56 -12.96 3.26
N ALA A 172 13.16 -12.38 4.31
CA ALA A 172 13.20 -12.98 5.63
C ALA A 172 11.81 -13.18 6.25
N TYR A 173 10.86 -12.25 5.99
CA TYR A 173 9.46 -12.44 6.43
C TYR A 173 8.74 -13.53 5.65
N LEU A 174 8.93 -13.63 4.35
CA LEU A 174 8.35 -14.71 3.53
C LEU A 174 8.82 -16.10 4.01
N GLU A 175 10.08 -16.24 4.39
CA GLU A 175 10.63 -17.48 4.97
C GLU A 175 10.00 -17.84 6.32
N LYS A 176 9.51 -16.87 7.10
CA LYS A 176 8.85 -17.11 8.40
C LYS A 176 7.53 -17.84 8.30
N LYS A 177 6.89 -17.87 7.11
CA LYS A 177 5.59 -18.52 6.86
C LYS A 177 4.53 -18.12 7.90
N LEU A 178 4.29 -16.80 8.05
CA LEU A 178 3.43 -16.26 9.11
C LEU A 178 2.02 -16.85 9.09
N ALA A 179 1.44 -17.15 7.92
CA ALA A 179 0.13 -17.79 7.82
C ALA A 179 0.09 -19.16 8.50
N SER A 180 1.12 -19.99 8.32
CA SER A 180 1.23 -21.29 9.01
C SER A 180 1.31 -21.09 10.53
N LYS A 181 2.09 -20.10 11.00
CA LYS A 181 2.18 -19.79 12.44
C LYS A 181 0.86 -19.30 13.03
N VAL A 182 0.07 -18.53 12.28
CA VAL A 182 -1.28 -18.12 12.70
C VAL A 182 -2.17 -19.36 12.85
N THR A 183 -2.17 -20.24 11.86
CA THR A 183 -2.95 -21.49 11.88
C THR A 183 -2.52 -22.40 13.02
N GLU A 184 -1.23 -22.61 13.24
CA GLU A 184 -0.68 -23.42 14.34
C GLU A 184 -1.04 -22.84 15.71
N ALA A 185 -0.88 -21.52 15.86
CA ALA A 185 -1.23 -20.83 17.10
C ALA A 185 -2.71 -21.02 17.47
N ILE A 186 -3.60 -20.88 16.48
CA ILE A 186 -5.05 -21.07 16.69
C ILE A 186 -5.38 -22.54 16.94
N ALA A 187 -4.82 -23.49 16.17
CA ALA A 187 -5.07 -24.91 16.28
C ALA A 187 -4.59 -25.51 17.63
N SER A 188 -3.72 -24.82 18.36
CA SER A 188 -3.27 -25.27 19.69
C SER A 188 -4.35 -25.15 20.78
N TYR A 189 -5.48 -24.47 20.49
CA TYR A 189 -6.55 -24.26 21.46
C TYR A 189 -7.81 -25.08 21.14
N PRO A 190 -8.61 -25.46 22.16
CA PRO A 190 -9.90 -26.11 21.95
C PRO A 190 -10.83 -25.26 21.09
N ILE A 191 -11.58 -25.90 20.20
CA ILE A 191 -12.44 -25.22 19.22
C ILE A 191 -13.53 -24.36 19.90
N GLU A 192 -14.06 -24.81 21.05
CA GLU A 192 -15.05 -24.07 21.83
C GLU A 192 -14.48 -22.74 22.36
N LEU A 193 -13.18 -22.74 22.66
CA LEU A 193 -12.49 -21.54 23.10
C LEU A 193 -12.34 -20.56 21.95
N ILE A 194 -11.98 -21.07 20.78
CA ILE A 194 -11.81 -20.25 19.57
C ILE A 194 -13.14 -19.58 19.20
N TYR A 195 -14.26 -20.32 19.21
CA TYR A 195 -15.58 -19.72 18.92
C TYR A 195 -15.98 -18.62 19.92
N ARG A 196 -15.74 -18.81 21.21
CA ARG A 196 -16.04 -17.78 22.22
C ARG A 196 -15.13 -16.54 22.08
N ALA A 197 -13.88 -16.77 21.74
CA ALA A 197 -12.91 -15.72 21.51
C ALA A 197 -13.14 -14.96 20.21
N SER A 198 -13.69 -15.62 19.20
CA SER A 198 -13.95 -15.02 17.90
C SER A 198 -14.82 -13.76 18.03
N ASP A 199 -15.95 -13.83 18.72
CA ASP A 199 -16.81 -12.67 18.93
C ASP A 199 -16.11 -11.52 19.67
N PHE A 200 -15.24 -11.85 20.61
CA PHE A 200 -14.43 -10.86 21.29
C PHE A 200 -13.43 -10.21 20.34
N LEU A 201 -12.77 -10.98 19.48
CA LEU A 201 -11.82 -10.45 18.50
C LEU A 201 -12.52 -9.56 17.46
N TYR A 202 -13.70 -9.95 16.97
CA TYR A 202 -14.51 -9.11 16.08
C TYR A 202 -14.93 -7.80 16.74
N LEU A 203 -15.37 -7.86 17.99
CA LEU A 203 -15.72 -6.66 18.75
C LEU A 203 -14.50 -5.76 19.00
N LYS A 204 -13.37 -6.36 19.37
CA LYS A 204 -12.11 -5.65 19.60
C LYS A 204 -11.64 -4.95 18.33
N GLU A 205 -11.65 -5.65 17.20
CA GLU A 205 -11.29 -5.11 15.90
C GLU A 205 -12.19 -3.95 15.51
N THR A 206 -13.52 -4.13 15.63
CA THR A 206 -14.50 -3.07 15.37
C THR A 206 -14.22 -1.83 16.21
N LYS A 207 -14.11 -1.97 17.54
CA LYS A 207 -13.88 -0.84 18.44
C LYS A 207 -12.54 -0.14 18.14
N SER A 208 -11.50 -0.90 17.87
CA SER A 208 -10.18 -0.33 17.54
C SER A 208 -10.22 0.42 16.21
N SER A 209 -10.90 -0.11 15.19
CA SER A 209 -11.06 0.55 13.91
C SER A 209 -11.79 1.91 14.03
N TYR A 210 -12.86 1.99 14.82
CA TYR A 210 -13.54 3.26 15.08
C TYR A 210 -12.70 4.19 15.98
N ALA A 211 -11.97 3.65 16.95
CA ALA A 211 -11.14 4.46 17.85
C ALA A 211 -9.98 5.16 17.13
N ILE A 212 -9.43 4.53 16.08
CA ILE A 212 -8.42 5.17 15.20
C ILE A 212 -9.00 6.46 14.59
N GLU A 213 -10.28 6.42 14.18
CA GLU A 213 -11.00 7.61 13.65
C GLU A 213 -11.57 8.51 14.76
N ARG A 214 -11.19 8.29 16.03
CA ARG A 214 -11.70 9.00 17.21
C ARG A 214 -13.25 9.00 17.31
N GLN A 215 -13.88 7.98 16.74
CA GLN A 215 -15.33 7.79 16.76
C GLN A 215 -15.74 6.70 17.74
N THR A 216 -16.93 6.85 18.33
CA THR A 216 -17.58 5.82 19.14
C THR A 216 -18.82 5.35 18.40
N PRO A 217 -18.83 4.10 17.87
CA PRO A 217 -19.99 3.61 17.13
C PRO A 217 -21.18 3.35 18.04
N SER A 218 -22.39 3.55 17.55
CA SER A 218 -23.61 3.06 18.18
C SER A 218 -23.61 1.52 18.21
N GLN A 219 -24.47 0.91 19.04
CA GLN A 219 -24.63 -0.53 19.06
C GLN A 219 -25.03 -1.09 17.67
N LYS A 220 -25.93 -0.40 16.96
CA LYS A 220 -26.35 -0.76 15.58
C LYS A 220 -25.14 -0.79 14.63
N ARG A 221 -24.31 0.25 14.61
CA ARG A 221 -23.11 0.31 13.76
C ARG A 221 -22.04 -0.71 14.18
N THR A 222 -21.88 -0.95 15.48
CA THR A 222 -20.97 -2.00 15.97
C THR A 222 -21.38 -3.37 15.43
N ALA A 223 -22.67 -3.71 15.55
CA ALA A 223 -23.19 -4.98 15.03
C ALA A 223 -23.06 -5.08 13.50
N ALA A 224 -23.38 -4.00 12.78
CA ALA A 224 -23.26 -3.96 11.31
C ALA A 224 -21.80 -4.19 10.86
N PHE A 225 -20.83 -3.51 11.48
CA PHE A 225 -19.42 -3.65 11.12
C PHE A 225 -18.88 -5.04 11.49
N MET A 226 -19.28 -5.62 12.63
CA MET A 226 -18.92 -7.00 12.98
C MET A 226 -19.44 -8.00 11.93
N ASN A 227 -20.68 -7.82 11.44
CA ASN A 227 -21.24 -8.68 10.39
C ASN A 227 -20.47 -8.55 9.08
N ILE A 228 -20.11 -7.33 8.69
CA ILE A 228 -19.26 -7.07 7.51
C ILE A 228 -17.91 -7.77 7.64
N LEU A 229 -17.27 -7.68 8.80
CA LEU A 229 -16.00 -8.36 9.06
C LEU A 229 -16.11 -9.89 8.99
N ARG A 230 -17.25 -10.48 9.41
CA ARG A 230 -17.50 -11.93 9.26
C ARG A 230 -17.63 -12.39 7.81
N GLU A 231 -18.08 -11.50 6.92
CA GLU A 231 -18.20 -11.75 5.48
C GLU A 231 -16.89 -11.45 4.70
N ALA A 232 -15.87 -10.93 5.40
CA ALA A 232 -14.60 -10.58 4.76
C ALA A 232 -13.94 -11.81 4.09
N GLY A 233 -13.49 -11.63 2.85
CA GLY A 233 -12.84 -12.68 2.04
C GLY A 233 -13.78 -13.59 1.26
N ARG A 234 -15.11 -13.49 1.46
CA ARG A 234 -16.09 -14.37 0.80
C ARG A 234 -16.61 -13.85 -0.53
N SER A 235 -16.45 -12.57 -0.81
CA SER A 235 -16.94 -11.90 -2.01
C SER A 235 -15.80 -11.34 -2.84
N ASN A 236 -15.99 -11.27 -4.16
CA ASN A 236 -15.05 -10.52 -5.01
C ASN A 236 -15.19 -9.00 -4.74
N LEU A 237 -14.07 -8.30 -4.76
CA LEU A 237 -14.08 -6.83 -4.67
C LEU A 237 -14.74 -6.25 -5.94
N SER A 238 -15.69 -5.36 -5.73
CA SER A 238 -16.40 -4.63 -6.78
C SER A 238 -16.82 -3.26 -6.28
N LYS A 239 -17.16 -2.35 -7.19
CA LYS A 239 -17.72 -1.03 -6.85
C LYS A 239 -18.95 -1.17 -5.95
N ASP A 240 -19.90 -2.02 -6.33
CA ASP A 240 -21.14 -2.23 -5.56
C ASP A 240 -20.87 -2.75 -4.14
N LEU A 241 -19.88 -3.64 -3.99
CA LEU A 241 -19.46 -4.10 -2.67
C LEU A 241 -18.88 -2.94 -1.85
N LEU A 242 -17.97 -2.14 -2.41
CA LEU A 242 -17.34 -1.01 -1.71
C LEU A 242 -18.37 0.04 -1.27
N VAL A 243 -19.31 0.42 -2.14
CA VAL A 243 -20.41 1.35 -1.82
C VAL A 243 -21.30 0.78 -0.73
N ARG A 244 -21.71 -0.49 -0.83
CA ARG A 244 -22.52 -1.14 0.19
C ARG A 244 -21.82 -1.20 1.56
N LEU A 245 -20.51 -1.46 1.56
CA LEU A 245 -19.70 -1.50 2.77
C LEU A 245 -19.59 -0.10 3.38
N GLN A 246 -19.33 0.94 2.57
CA GLN A 246 -19.26 2.32 2.99
C GLN A 246 -20.57 2.71 3.70
N ASN A 247 -21.71 2.48 3.07
CA ASN A 247 -23.04 2.81 3.62
C ASN A 247 -23.34 2.10 4.95
N ALA A 248 -22.80 0.90 5.16
CA ALA A 248 -23.01 0.14 6.39
C ALA A 248 -22.14 0.63 7.58
N ILE A 249 -21.03 1.30 7.30
CA ILE A 249 -20.06 1.72 8.34
C ILE A 249 -20.09 3.19 8.68
N VAL A 250 -20.64 4.04 7.79
CA VAL A 250 -20.79 5.47 8.04
C VAL A 250 -22.16 5.81 8.67
N ASP A 251 -22.36 7.05 9.02
CA ASP A 251 -23.68 7.57 9.36
C ASP A 251 -24.54 7.71 8.10
N GLU A 252 -25.85 7.49 8.19
CA GLU A 252 -26.78 7.57 7.05
C GLU A 252 -26.70 8.91 6.28
N ARG A 253 -26.25 9.97 6.95
CA ARG A 253 -26.02 11.30 6.35
C ARG A 253 -24.83 11.35 5.39
N TYR A 254 -23.90 10.41 5.52
CA TYR A 254 -22.68 10.27 4.71
C TYR A 254 -22.75 9.04 3.81
N ALA A 255 -23.94 8.46 3.63
CA ALA A 255 -24.14 7.32 2.75
C ALA A 255 -24.07 7.76 1.29
N GLU A 256 -23.25 7.09 0.51
CA GLU A 256 -23.00 7.42 -0.89
C GLU A 256 -23.59 6.36 -1.83
N ARG A 257 -23.87 6.75 -3.07
CA ARG A 257 -24.34 5.85 -4.13
C ARG A 257 -23.26 5.51 -5.15
N ASP A 258 -22.20 6.31 -5.16
CA ASP A 258 -21.08 6.22 -6.07
C ASP A 258 -19.80 6.71 -5.37
N TYR A 259 -18.71 6.78 -6.09
CA TYR A 259 -17.51 7.49 -5.66
C TYR A 259 -17.80 8.99 -5.55
N ARG A 260 -17.07 9.67 -4.66
CA ARG A 260 -17.21 11.11 -4.42
C ARG A 260 -17.03 11.94 -5.68
N GLU A 261 -17.71 13.06 -5.73
CA GLU A 261 -17.61 14.07 -6.79
C GLU A 261 -16.74 15.27 -6.35
N ASP A 262 -16.52 15.43 -5.05
CA ASP A 262 -15.73 16.53 -4.48
C ASP A 262 -14.29 16.10 -4.19
N GLN A 263 -13.37 17.11 -4.15
CA GLN A 263 -11.98 16.88 -3.75
C GLN A 263 -11.88 16.76 -2.23
N VAL A 264 -11.28 15.68 -1.75
CA VAL A 264 -11.08 15.45 -0.32
C VAL A 264 -9.61 15.56 0.06
N TYR A 265 -9.39 15.96 1.29
CA TYR A 265 -8.08 15.98 1.93
C TYR A 265 -8.18 15.50 3.39
N VAL A 266 -7.05 15.09 3.93
CA VAL A 266 -6.91 14.79 5.35
C VAL A 266 -6.07 15.89 5.97
N GLY A 267 -6.59 16.54 7.00
CA GLY A 267 -5.94 17.69 7.61
C GLY A 267 -6.33 17.90 9.06
N GLN A 268 -5.74 18.93 9.67
CA GLN A 268 -5.98 19.34 11.03
C GLN A 268 -6.22 20.85 11.08
N THR A 269 -7.33 21.26 11.71
CA THR A 269 -7.60 22.66 12.00
C THR A 269 -6.70 23.14 13.15
N LEU A 270 -5.77 24.02 12.85
CA LEU A 270 -4.87 24.63 13.84
C LEU A 270 -5.52 25.85 14.51
N ALA A 271 -6.27 26.64 13.75
CA ALA A 271 -7.02 27.81 14.19
C ALA A 271 -8.15 28.08 13.17
N PRO A 272 -9.13 28.93 13.50
CA PRO A 272 -10.16 29.35 12.54
C PRO A 272 -9.53 29.87 11.25
N GLY A 273 -9.86 29.25 10.11
CA GLY A 273 -9.31 29.59 8.79
C GLY A 273 -7.87 29.11 8.53
N ARG A 274 -7.27 28.30 9.42
CA ARG A 274 -5.93 27.74 9.23
C ARG A 274 -5.95 26.22 9.37
N GLU A 275 -5.94 25.55 8.22
CA GLU A 275 -5.84 24.10 8.12
C GLU A 275 -4.38 23.67 7.83
N LEU A 276 -3.96 22.58 8.44
CA LEU A 276 -2.73 21.87 8.09
C LEU A 276 -3.12 20.63 7.30
N VAL A 277 -2.84 20.63 6.00
CA VAL A 277 -3.13 19.50 5.11
C VAL A 277 -2.02 18.47 5.27
N HIS A 278 -2.40 17.23 5.52
CA HIS A 278 -1.49 16.08 5.66
C HIS A 278 -1.51 15.17 4.44
N PHE A 279 -2.66 15.07 3.76
CA PHE A 279 -2.84 14.23 2.61
C PHE A 279 -3.93 14.80 1.71
N ILE A 280 -3.81 14.59 0.39
CA ILE A 280 -4.81 14.95 -0.61
C ILE A 280 -5.13 13.68 -1.38
N GLY A 281 -6.42 13.33 -1.50
CA GLY A 281 -6.89 12.17 -2.27
C GLY A 281 -6.79 12.40 -3.78
N LEU A 282 -6.90 11.32 -4.56
CA LEU A 282 -6.94 11.39 -6.02
C LEU A 282 -8.05 12.35 -6.47
N LYS A 283 -7.85 13.05 -7.61
CA LYS A 283 -8.85 13.98 -8.13
C LYS A 283 -10.15 13.24 -8.49
N PRO A 284 -11.33 13.85 -8.23
CA PRO A 284 -12.63 13.20 -8.49
C PRO A 284 -12.80 12.73 -9.94
N GLU A 285 -12.35 13.54 -10.90
CA GLU A 285 -12.44 13.23 -12.33
C GLU A 285 -11.63 11.99 -12.73
N ASP A 286 -10.59 11.65 -11.96
CA ASP A 286 -9.73 10.48 -12.23
C ASP A 286 -10.26 9.20 -11.54
N LEU A 287 -11.14 9.32 -10.54
CA LEU A 287 -11.59 8.20 -9.71
C LEU A 287 -12.20 7.04 -10.50
N PRO A 288 -13.14 7.25 -11.44
CA PRO A 288 -13.81 6.14 -12.10
C PRO A 288 -12.83 5.19 -12.81
N LEU A 289 -12.00 5.75 -13.69
CA LEU A 289 -11.02 4.95 -14.44
C LEU A 289 -9.93 4.35 -13.55
N PHE A 290 -9.53 5.07 -12.50
CA PHE A 290 -8.50 4.60 -11.58
C PHE A 290 -9.02 3.46 -10.69
N MET A 291 -10.26 3.56 -10.21
CA MET A 291 -10.90 2.52 -9.40
C MET A 291 -11.18 1.26 -10.21
N ASP A 292 -11.53 1.37 -11.50
CA ASP A 292 -11.65 0.21 -12.37
C ASP A 292 -10.30 -0.52 -12.50
N ALA A 293 -9.21 0.21 -12.72
CA ALA A 293 -7.86 -0.36 -12.78
C ALA A 293 -7.42 -0.97 -11.44
N TYR A 294 -7.78 -0.33 -10.31
CA TYR A 294 -7.54 -0.86 -8.98
C TYR A 294 -8.29 -2.18 -8.74
N LEU A 295 -9.58 -2.25 -9.09
CA LEU A 295 -10.40 -3.46 -8.93
C LEU A 295 -9.91 -4.61 -9.82
N GLU A 296 -9.50 -4.32 -11.07
CA GLU A 296 -8.87 -5.30 -11.95
C GLU A 296 -7.59 -5.87 -11.32
N THR A 297 -6.72 -4.99 -10.82
CA THR A 297 -5.48 -5.38 -10.14
C THR A 297 -5.78 -6.20 -8.88
N ALA A 298 -6.77 -5.80 -8.09
CA ALA A 298 -7.20 -6.53 -6.91
C ALA A 298 -7.69 -7.93 -7.26
N GLY A 299 -8.54 -8.07 -8.27
CA GLY A 299 -9.02 -9.37 -8.76
C GLY A 299 -7.86 -10.29 -9.19
N LYS A 300 -6.89 -9.75 -9.93
CA LYS A 300 -5.69 -10.46 -10.36
C LYS A 300 -4.82 -10.93 -9.19
N LEU A 301 -4.58 -10.06 -8.21
CA LEU A 301 -3.77 -10.41 -7.03
C LEU A 301 -4.48 -11.42 -6.12
N LEU A 302 -5.79 -11.31 -5.94
CA LEU A 302 -6.58 -12.26 -5.15
C LEU A 302 -6.62 -13.64 -5.78
N ALA A 303 -6.72 -13.73 -7.10
CA ALA A 303 -6.74 -15.00 -7.84
C ALA A 303 -5.35 -15.66 -7.95
N SER A 304 -4.27 -14.89 -7.85
CA SER A 304 -2.88 -15.38 -7.99
C SER A 304 -2.37 -16.07 -6.72
N SER A 305 -1.24 -16.78 -6.82
CA SER A 305 -0.52 -17.36 -5.67
C SER A 305 0.36 -16.35 -4.90
N CYS A 306 0.20 -15.06 -5.15
CA CYS A 306 0.92 -13.99 -4.47
C CYS A 306 0.75 -14.04 -2.95
N ASP A 307 1.78 -13.62 -2.20
CA ASP A 307 1.75 -13.60 -0.73
C ASP A 307 0.57 -12.76 -0.19
N ALA A 308 -0.10 -13.28 0.84
CA ALA A 308 -1.29 -12.68 1.43
C ALA A 308 -0.99 -11.32 2.10
N VAL A 309 0.13 -11.23 2.82
CA VAL A 309 0.50 -10.03 3.59
C VAL A 309 0.91 -8.91 2.64
N ILE A 310 1.69 -9.22 1.60
CA ILE A 310 2.06 -8.23 0.57
C ILE A 310 0.80 -7.76 -0.16
N SER A 311 -0.07 -8.68 -0.59
CA SER A 311 -1.32 -8.33 -1.28
C SER A 311 -2.23 -7.46 -0.42
N ALA A 312 -2.35 -7.78 0.88
CA ALA A 312 -3.16 -7.00 1.82
C ALA A 312 -2.58 -5.58 2.03
N ALA A 313 -1.27 -5.45 2.23
CA ALA A 313 -0.63 -4.16 2.34
C ALA A 313 -0.83 -3.30 1.09
N VAL A 314 -0.52 -3.84 -0.08
CA VAL A 314 -0.60 -3.11 -1.36
C VAL A 314 -2.02 -2.62 -1.62
N LEU A 315 -3.01 -3.53 -1.60
CA LEU A 315 -4.37 -3.18 -1.98
C LEU A 315 -5.06 -2.28 -0.94
N SER A 316 -4.86 -2.55 0.36
CA SER A 316 -5.51 -1.73 1.38
C SER A 316 -4.92 -0.31 1.44
N PHE A 317 -3.59 -0.17 1.37
CA PHE A 317 -2.95 1.16 1.37
C PHE A 317 -3.19 1.91 0.06
N ALA A 318 -3.22 1.24 -1.10
CA ALA A 318 -3.64 1.88 -2.35
C ALA A 318 -5.04 2.47 -2.23
N PHE A 319 -6.00 1.73 -1.66
CA PHE A 319 -7.36 2.21 -1.45
C PHE A 319 -7.42 3.50 -0.61
N VAL A 320 -6.71 3.54 0.52
CA VAL A 320 -6.72 4.74 1.37
C VAL A 320 -6.01 5.92 0.72
N PHE A 321 -5.05 5.69 -0.17
CA PHE A 321 -4.40 6.74 -0.94
C PHE A 321 -5.27 7.24 -2.11
N ILE A 322 -6.05 6.39 -2.75
CA ILE A 322 -7.05 6.81 -3.74
C ILE A 322 -8.13 7.65 -3.07
N HIS A 323 -8.59 7.23 -1.89
CA HIS A 323 -9.60 7.90 -1.07
C HIS A 323 -10.93 8.11 -1.80
N PRO A 324 -11.62 7.05 -2.26
CA PRO A 324 -12.71 7.17 -3.23
C PRO A 324 -14.04 7.68 -2.67
N PHE A 325 -14.20 7.83 -1.35
CA PHE A 325 -15.44 8.28 -0.68
C PHE A 325 -15.19 9.54 0.14
N ASP A 326 -16.25 10.27 0.49
CA ASP A 326 -16.16 11.44 1.37
C ASP A 326 -15.88 11.04 2.82
N ASP A 327 -16.52 9.97 3.32
CA ASP A 327 -16.26 9.39 4.65
C ASP A 327 -16.15 7.85 4.58
N GLY A 328 -15.47 7.28 5.55
CA GLY A 328 -15.36 5.83 5.73
C GLY A 328 -14.13 5.19 5.12
N ASN A 329 -13.30 5.91 4.36
CA ASN A 329 -12.13 5.36 3.70
C ASN A 329 -11.14 4.67 4.66
N GLY A 330 -10.88 5.26 5.82
CA GLY A 330 -9.99 4.65 6.82
C GLY A 330 -10.54 3.33 7.38
N ARG A 331 -11.85 3.26 7.64
CA ARG A 331 -12.52 2.03 8.11
C ARG A 331 -12.58 0.97 7.01
N LEU A 332 -12.86 1.36 5.76
CA LEU A 332 -12.79 0.47 4.60
C LEU A 332 -11.38 -0.03 4.34
N HIS A 333 -10.37 0.82 4.45
CA HIS A 333 -8.96 0.44 4.34
C HIS A 333 -8.63 -0.71 5.31
N ARG A 334 -9.02 -0.59 6.59
CA ARG A 334 -8.79 -1.65 7.58
C ARG A 334 -9.65 -2.88 7.32
N TYR A 335 -10.89 -2.71 6.87
CA TYR A 335 -11.69 -3.85 6.39
C TYR A 335 -11.01 -4.59 5.23
N LEU A 336 -10.43 -3.88 4.26
CA LEU A 336 -9.73 -4.49 3.13
C LEU A 336 -8.51 -5.30 3.57
N MET A 337 -7.80 -4.89 4.64
CA MET A 337 -6.74 -5.74 5.20
C MET A 337 -7.28 -7.13 5.56
N HIS A 338 -8.41 -7.19 6.27
CA HIS A 338 -9.04 -8.46 6.66
C HIS A 338 -9.58 -9.22 5.46
N HIS A 339 -10.25 -8.51 4.55
CA HIS A 339 -10.83 -9.11 3.36
C HIS A 339 -9.77 -9.84 2.53
N ILE A 340 -8.63 -9.20 2.29
CA ILE A 340 -7.56 -9.76 1.47
C ILE A 340 -6.83 -10.89 2.21
N LEU A 341 -6.52 -10.70 3.50
CA LEU A 341 -5.90 -11.75 4.32
C LEU A 341 -6.78 -13.01 4.37
N ASN A 342 -8.10 -12.87 4.57
CA ASN A 342 -9.02 -14.00 4.61
C ASN A 342 -9.20 -14.65 3.23
N ALA A 343 -9.38 -13.86 2.17
CA ALA A 343 -9.51 -14.38 0.80
C ALA A 343 -8.29 -15.19 0.36
N LYS A 344 -7.11 -14.87 0.90
CA LYS A 344 -5.85 -15.59 0.63
C LYS A 344 -5.51 -16.66 1.70
N GLY A 345 -6.46 -17.01 2.57
CA GLY A 345 -6.29 -18.07 3.56
C GLY A 345 -5.23 -17.81 4.63
N PHE A 346 -4.95 -16.53 4.94
CA PHE A 346 -3.96 -16.17 5.96
C PHE A 346 -4.43 -16.53 7.37
N SER A 347 -5.72 -16.42 7.65
CA SER A 347 -6.36 -16.80 8.91
C SER A 347 -7.32 -17.96 8.69
N PRO A 348 -7.50 -18.88 9.67
CA PRO A 348 -8.54 -19.88 9.63
C PRO A 348 -9.94 -19.25 9.50
N GLU A 349 -10.88 -20.00 8.93
CA GLU A 349 -12.27 -19.55 8.81
C GLU A 349 -12.85 -19.13 10.16
N ASN A 350 -13.65 -18.06 10.15
CA ASN A 350 -14.33 -17.49 11.30
C ASN A 350 -13.41 -16.91 12.40
N VAL A 351 -12.11 -16.77 12.14
CA VAL A 351 -11.16 -16.09 13.04
C VAL A 351 -10.62 -14.84 12.37
N ILE A 352 -10.94 -13.68 12.94
CA ILE A 352 -10.38 -12.40 12.48
C ILE A 352 -8.99 -12.19 13.07
N PHE A 353 -8.08 -11.71 12.24
CA PHE A 353 -6.74 -11.32 12.66
C PHE A 353 -6.76 -9.86 13.15
N PRO A 354 -6.65 -9.56 14.47
CA PRO A 354 -7.02 -8.27 15.07
C PRO A 354 -5.96 -7.18 14.86
N ILE A 355 -5.66 -6.87 13.59
CA ILE A 355 -4.59 -5.92 13.22
C ILE A 355 -4.90 -4.48 13.63
N SER A 356 -6.17 -4.03 13.55
CA SER A 356 -6.52 -2.66 13.96
C SER A 356 -6.30 -2.42 15.44
N ALA A 357 -6.38 -3.48 16.27
CA ALA A 357 -6.07 -3.38 17.69
C ALA A 357 -4.59 -3.03 17.92
N LEU A 358 -3.69 -3.60 17.12
CA LEU A 358 -2.27 -3.25 17.14
C LEU A 358 -2.03 -1.84 16.59
N LEU A 359 -2.62 -1.52 15.44
CA LEU A 359 -2.46 -0.21 14.80
C LEU A 359 -2.94 0.92 15.72
N TYR A 360 -4.05 0.71 16.44
CA TYR A 360 -4.54 1.65 17.44
C TYR A 360 -3.56 1.87 18.59
N LYS A 361 -2.94 0.78 19.10
CA LYS A 361 -1.94 0.85 20.17
C LYS A 361 -0.61 1.43 19.70
N ASN A 362 -0.26 1.24 18.44
CA ASN A 362 0.98 1.69 17.83
C ASN A 362 0.71 2.66 16.69
N ALA A 363 0.10 3.81 17.04
CA ALA A 363 -0.25 4.84 16.07
C ALA A 363 0.94 5.32 15.23
N ARG A 364 2.14 5.46 15.83
CA ARG A 364 3.35 5.86 15.11
C ARG A 364 3.72 4.93 13.96
N LEU A 365 3.52 3.61 14.14
CA LEU A 365 3.77 2.64 13.08
C LEU A 365 2.76 2.82 11.94
N TYR A 366 1.48 3.03 12.29
CA TYR A 366 0.42 3.24 11.30
C TYR A 366 0.59 4.55 10.55
N ASP A 367 0.81 5.65 11.27
CA ASP A 367 1.06 6.97 10.70
C ASP A 367 2.27 6.94 9.77
N GLY A 368 3.37 6.29 10.18
CA GLY A 368 4.57 6.16 9.33
C GLY A 368 4.31 5.40 8.02
N MET A 369 3.38 4.43 7.99
CA MET A 369 2.97 3.77 6.74
C MET A 369 2.17 4.72 5.84
N LEU A 370 1.28 5.54 6.41
CA LEU A 370 0.51 6.53 5.65
C LEU A 370 1.39 7.68 5.15
N GLU A 371 2.25 8.20 6.00
CA GLU A 371 3.17 9.30 5.70
C GLU A 371 4.23 8.93 4.66
N ASN A 372 4.55 7.65 4.52
CA ASN A 372 5.51 7.18 3.52
C ASN A 372 5.16 7.65 2.10
N PHE A 373 3.88 7.74 1.77
CA PHE A 373 3.41 8.25 0.49
C PHE A 373 3.04 9.74 0.59
N SER A 374 2.23 10.13 1.58
CA SER A 374 1.64 11.47 1.65
C SER A 374 2.69 12.59 1.77
N ARG A 375 3.76 12.36 2.54
CA ARG A 375 4.84 13.35 2.72
C ARG A 375 5.60 13.64 1.43
N ARG A 376 5.78 12.62 0.57
CA ARG A 376 6.44 12.78 -0.74
C ARG A 376 5.51 13.38 -1.79
N LEU A 377 4.20 13.12 -1.68
CA LEU A 377 3.20 13.62 -2.61
C LEU A 377 2.89 15.10 -2.41
N LEU A 378 2.68 15.54 -1.17
CA LEU A 378 2.18 16.88 -0.85
C LEU A 378 2.96 18.04 -1.49
N PRO A 379 4.32 18.03 -1.54
CA PRO A 379 5.08 19.08 -2.19
C PRO A 379 4.85 19.21 -3.71
N LEU A 380 4.27 18.20 -4.33
CA LEU A 380 4.04 18.12 -5.77
C LEU A 380 2.59 18.47 -6.16
N VAL A 381 1.70 18.64 -5.19
CA VAL A 381 0.28 18.96 -5.44
C VAL A 381 0.07 20.47 -5.29
N GLU A 382 -0.37 21.09 -6.37
CA GLU A 382 -0.77 22.49 -6.36
C GLU A 382 -2.26 22.59 -6.04
N TYR A 383 -2.61 23.12 -4.88
CA TYR A 383 -3.99 23.21 -4.44
C TYR A 383 -4.37 24.57 -3.89
N ASN A 384 -5.67 24.86 -3.92
CA ASN A 384 -6.30 25.95 -3.18
C ASN A 384 -7.25 25.36 -2.14
N LEU A 385 -7.22 25.94 -0.95
CA LEU A 385 -8.17 25.67 0.10
C LEU A 385 -9.00 26.92 0.35
N ALA A 386 -10.31 26.85 0.14
CA ALA A 386 -11.21 27.94 0.35
C ALA A 386 -11.58 28.10 1.84
N SER A 387 -12.15 29.24 2.21
CA SER A 387 -12.53 29.54 3.60
C SER A 387 -13.67 28.66 4.13
N ASP A 388 -14.45 28.06 3.25
CA ASP A 388 -15.51 27.09 3.58
C ASP A 388 -14.98 25.66 3.77
N GLY A 389 -13.68 25.43 3.57
CA GLY A 389 -13.02 24.14 3.67
C GLY A 389 -13.02 23.33 2.37
N SER A 390 -13.61 23.84 1.29
CA SER A 390 -13.52 23.18 -0.03
C SER A 390 -12.13 23.28 -0.61
N MET A 391 -11.67 22.22 -1.29
CA MET A 391 -10.35 22.14 -1.90
C MET A 391 -10.46 21.97 -3.41
N SER A 392 -9.55 22.60 -4.13
CA SER A 392 -9.34 22.35 -5.56
C SER A 392 -7.88 22.08 -5.88
N VAL A 393 -7.58 21.02 -6.61
CA VAL A 393 -6.25 20.66 -7.12
C VAL A 393 -6.09 21.18 -8.54
N LYS A 394 -5.00 21.90 -8.80
CA LYS A 394 -4.78 22.63 -10.05
C LYS A 394 -4.01 21.86 -11.09
N ASN A 395 -3.01 21.10 -10.63
CA ASN A 395 -2.14 20.34 -11.54
C ASN A 395 -2.65 18.92 -11.78
N ASP A 396 -2.07 18.23 -12.77
CA ASP A 396 -2.31 16.81 -13.01
C ASP A 396 -1.49 15.99 -12.00
N THR A 397 -2.18 15.21 -11.17
CA THR A 397 -1.57 14.45 -10.08
C THR A 397 -1.76 12.93 -10.22
N VAL A 398 -2.54 12.47 -11.19
CA VAL A 398 -2.92 11.05 -11.32
C VAL A 398 -1.72 10.11 -11.45
N ASP A 399 -0.66 10.55 -12.11
CA ASP A 399 0.52 9.71 -12.34
C ASP A 399 1.27 9.35 -11.03
N PHE A 400 1.19 10.19 -9.98
CA PHE A 400 1.79 9.88 -8.69
C PHE A 400 1.13 8.70 -7.97
N TYR A 401 -0.13 8.39 -8.28
CA TYR A 401 -0.89 7.28 -7.69
C TYR A 401 -0.77 5.97 -8.48
N ARG A 402 -0.37 6.03 -9.78
CA ARG A 402 -0.38 4.86 -10.67
C ARG A 402 0.62 3.78 -10.29
N HIS A 403 1.81 4.18 -9.87
CA HIS A 403 2.97 3.28 -9.75
C HIS A 403 3.70 3.43 -8.41
N ILE A 404 2.92 3.52 -7.34
CA ILE A 404 3.45 3.69 -5.98
C ILE A 404 4.38 2.51 -5.66
N ASP A 405 5.57 2.81 -5.13
CA ASP A 405 6.46 1.83 -4.51
C ASP A 405 6.03 1.58 -3.05
N PHE A 406 5.41 0.42 -2.82
CA PHE A 406 4.91 -0.01 -1.52
C PHE A 406 5.96 -0.73 -0.66
N THR A 407 7.20 -0.84 -1.08
CA THR A 407 8.23 -1.66 -0.43
C THR A 407 8.35 -1.36 1.07
N GLN A 408 8.49 -0.09 1.46
CA GLN A 408 8.63 0.30 2.87
C GLN A 408 7.34 0.07 3.67
N ILE A 409 6.18 0.29 3.05
CA ILE A 409 4.86 0.02 3.65
C ILE A 409 4.71 -1.48 3.91
N VAL A 410 5.08 -2.33 2.96
CA VAL A 410 5.05 -3.79 3.10
C VAL A 410 5.97 -4.26 4.22
N GLU A 411 7.18 -3.73 4.34
CA GLU A 411 8.09 -4.05 5.45
C GLU A 411 7.49 -3.67 6.82
N ALA A 412 6.87 -2.49 6.91
CA ALA A 412 6.21 -2.03 8.12
C ALA A 412 4.96 -2.88 8.44
N PHE A 413 4.21 -3.27 7.40
CA PHE A 413 3.02 -4.10 7.55
C PHE A 413 3.36 -5.52 8.01
N PHE A 414 4.44 -6.13 7.50
CA PHE A 414 4.95 -7.41 8.03
C PHE A 414 5.30 -7.31 9.51
N ARG A 415 5.94 -6.21 9.95
CA ARG A 415 6.20 -5.97 11.39
C ARG A 415 4.90 -5.89 12.18
N ALA A 416 3.88 -5.19 11.66
CA ALA A 416 2.56 -5.12 12.29
C ALA A 416 1.90 -6.50 12.40
N VAL A 417 1.94 -7.29 11.35
CA VAL A 417 1.38 -8.66 11.33
C VAL A 417 2.10 -9.56 12.35
N GLU A 418 3.43 -9.55 12.39
CA GLU A 418 4.19 -10.34 13.36
C GLU A 418 3.92 -9.91 14.82
N GLN A 419 3.80 -8.60 15.07
CA GLN A 419 3.45 -8.10 16.39
C GLN A 419 2.03 -8.47 16.79
N THR A 420 1.06 -8.38 15.86
CA THR A 420 -0.33 -8.78 16.12
C THR A 420 -0.41 -10.26 16.52
N LEU A 421 0.33 -11.13 15.82
CA LEU A 421 0.41 -12.54 16.19
C LEU A 421 0.91 -12.71 17.62
N LYS A 422 1.95 -11.99 18.03
CA LYS A 422 2.57 -12.10 19.36
C LYS A 422 1.77 -11.47 20.50
N THR A 423 0.99 -10.41 20.23
CA THR A 423 0.40 -9.59 21.30
C THR A 423 -1.12 -9.58 21.33
N GLU A 424 -1.78 -9.80 20.19
CA GLU A 424 -3.23 -9.61 20.09
C GLU A 424 -3.99 -10.91 19.83
N LEU A 425 -3.35 -11.87 19.14
CA LEU A 425 -4.01 -13.10 18.69
C LEU A 425 -3.97 -14.23 19.73
N LEU A 426 -2.93 -14.31 20.55
CA LEU A 426 -2.78 -15.40 21.53
C LEU A 426 -3.72 -15.21 22.73
N PRO A 427 -4.50 -16.24 23.13
CA PRO A 427 -5.44 -16.18 24.25
C PRO A 427 -4.81 -15.80 25.59
N GLU A 428 -3.54 -16.12 25.81
CA GLU A 428 -2.79 -15.71 26.99
C GLU A 428 -2.70 -14.18 27.14
N ASN A 429 -2.78 -13.47 26.02
CA ASN A 429 -2.73 -12.01 25.95
C ASN A 429 -4.12 -11.36 26.04
N TRP A 430 -5.21 -12.18 26.12
CA TRP A 430 -6.59 -11.68 26.25
C TRP A 430 -6.95 -11.36 27.71
N THR A 431 -5.98 -10.88 28.47
CA THR A 431 -6.25 -10.40 29.83
C THR A 431 -7.12 -9.15 29.77
N ILE A 432 -8.38 -9.31 30.16
CA ILE A 432 -9.27 -8.18 30.41
C ILE A 432 -8.84 -7.56 31.73
N SER A 433 -8.25 -6.39 31.70
CA SER A 433 -8.09 -5.56 32.90
C SER A 433 -9.48 -5.09 33.32
N CYS A 434 -10.08 -5.83 34.22
CA CYS A 434 -11.21 -5.36 35.02
C CYS A 434 -10.63 -4.71 36.26
N ASP A 435 -10.63 -3.39 36.30
CA ASP A 435 -10.32 -2.55 37.47
C ASP A 435 -9.43 -3.17 38.54
N GLY A 436 -8.13 -2.98 38.40
CA GLY A 436 -7.19 -2.82 39.55
C GLY A 436 -6.97 -3.98 40.52
N LYS A 437 -7.64 -5.13 40.45
CA LYS A 437 -7.39 -6.25 41.39
C LYS A 437 -7.66 -7.61 40.75
N ARG A 438 -6.56 -8.40 40.65
CA ARG A 438 -6.42 -9.83 40.32
C ARG A 438 -6.38 -10.21 38.84
N HIS A 439 -5.21 -10.68 38.44
CA HIS A 439 -5.00 -11.50 37.25
C HIS A 439 -5.73 -12.84 37.39
N VAL A 440 -6.66 -13.10 36.47
CA VAL A 440 -7.26 -14.43 36.29
C VAL A 440 -7.38 -14.68 34.81
N SER A 441 -6.98 -15.89 34.40
CA SER A 441 -7.00 -16.32 33.01
C SER A 441 -8.30 -15.93 32.29
N ALA A 442 -8.18 -15.43 31.06
CA ALA A 442 -9.25 -14.86 30.25
C ALA A 442 -10.50 -15.75 30.10
N LEU A 443 -10.36 -17.03 30.33
CA LEU A 443 -11.37 -18.07 30.17
C LEU A 443 -12.52 -18.06 31.17
N GLY A 444 -12.27 -17.70 32.41
CA GLY A 444 -13.31 -17.73 33.45
C GLY A 444 -14.12 -16.46 33.60
N ARG A 445 -13.67 -15.33 33.01
CA ARG A 445 -14.22 -13.98 33.26
C ARG A 445 -14.79 -13.23 32.05
N LEU A 446 -14.63 -13.72 30.82
CA LEU A 446 -15.34 -13.16 29.68
C LEU A 446 -16.86 -13.13 29.94
N TRP A 447 -17.35 -14.08 30.67
CA TRP A 447 -18.78 -14.18 31.00
C TRP A 447 -19.24 -13.19 32.07
N THR A 448 -18.41 -12.94 33.10
CA THR A 448 -18.76 -12.04 34.20
C THR A 448 -18.59 -10.55 33.89
N CYS A 449 -17.70 -10.16 32.95
CA CYS A 449 -17.54 -8.77 32.57
C CYS A 449 -18.61 -8.27 31.60
N LEU A 450 -19.11 -9.12 30.72
CA LEU A 450 -20.21 -8.76 29.79
C LEU A 450 -21.55 -8.56 30.52
N THR A 451 -21.77 -9.27 31.62
CA THR A 451 -23.02 -9.16 32.43
C THR A 451 -22.98 -8.07 33.50
N ARG A 452 -21.79 -7.59 33.94
CA ARG A 452 -21.67 -6.53 34.94
C ARG A 452 -21.58 -5.09 34.41
N ARG A 453 -21.34 -4.88 33.12
CA ARG A 453 -21.24 -3.51 32.55
C ARG A 453 -22.58 -2.84 32.19
N SER A 454 -23.72 -3.44 32.54
CA SER A 454 -25.01 -2.75 32.46
C SER A 454 -25.28 -1.81 33.65
N ARG A 455 -24.38 -1.73 34.65
CA ARG A 455 -24.55 -0.82 35.81
C ARG A 455 -23.20 -0.24 36.24
N SER A 456 -22.85 0.92 35.74
CA SER A 456 -22.22 2.06 36.42
C SER A 456 -21.47 2.97 35.44
N SER A 457 -21.92 4.18 35.41
CA SER A 457 -21.30 5.37 34.83
C SER A 457 -20.24 5.93 35.78
N SER A 458 -19.30 6.63 35.19
CA SER A 458 -18.51 7.77 35.70
C SER A 458 -17.01 7.56 35.98
N SER A 459 -16.31 8.45 35.33
CA SER A 459 -15.17 9.32 35.70
C SER A 459 -13.74 8.86 35.51
N SER A 460 -13.08 9.79 34.83
CA SER A 460 -11.76 10.44 34.94
C SER A 460 -10.58 9.90 34.17
N SER A 461 -10.26 10.67 33.23
CA SER A 461 -9.05 11.27 32.62
C SER A 461 -7.66 10.80 33.07
N SER A 462 -6.85 10.46 32.08
CA SER A 462 -5.48 10.98 31.95
C SER A 462 -5.12 11.10 30.46
N ARG A 463 -4.83 12.32 30.06
CA ARG A 463 -4.42 12.71 28.70
C ARG A 463 -2.96 12.38 28.47
N THR A 464 -2.66 11.68 27.41
CA THR A 464 -1.40 11.84 26.69
C THR A 464 -1.72 12.15 25.23
N ARG A 465 -1.32 13.34 24.82
CA ARG A 465 -1.51 13.88 23.47
C ARG A 465 -0.71 13.05 22.46
N ALA A 466 -1.42 12.49 21.46
CA ALA A 466 -0.91 12.30 20.13
C ALA A 466 -1.94 12.91 19.20
N ASP A 467 -1.59 14.04 18.60
CA ASP A 467 -2.42 14.75 17.62
C ASP A 467 -2.41 13.95 16.31
N ILE A 468 -3.55 13.39 15.92
CA ILE A 468 -3.73 12.65 14.68
C ILE A 468 -5.03 13.10 14.02
N LEU A 469 -4.87 13.51 12.78
CA LEU A 469 -5.74 13.59 11.61
C LEU A 469 -7.26 13.64 11.80
N TYR A 470 -7.84 14.78 11.47
CA TYR A 470 -9.28 14.96 11.23
C TYR A 470 -9.57 15.04 9.74
N ILE A 471 -10.62 14.31 9.31
CA ILE A 471 -11.26 14.45 8.00
C ILE A 471 -12.39 15.50 8.15
N ARG A 472 -12.40 16.49 7.28
CA ARG A 472 -13.64 17.22 6.95
C ARG A 472 -13.92 17.00 5.47
N ALA A 473 -15.14 16.53 5.20
CA ALA A 473 -15.76 16.64 3.90
C ALA A 473 -16.10 18.11 3.62
#